data_66e82fd60c6b16a1ee6cbdc521c1cbc7
#
_entry.id   66e82fd60c6b16a1ee6cbdc521c1cbc7
#
_cell.length_a   1.000
_cell.length_b   1.000
_cell.length_c   1.000
_cell.angle_alpha   90.00
_cell.angle_beta   90.00
_cell.angle_gamma   90.00
#
_symmetry.space_group_name_H-M   'P 1'
#
loop_
_entity.id
_entity.type
_entity.pdbx_description
1 polymer ?
#
loop_
_entity_poly.entity_id
_entity_poly.type
_entity_poly.pdbx_seq_one_letter_code
_entity_poly.pdbx_strand_id
1 'polypeptide(L)'
;YGGETISRMRILVDLVAKVGFQMLAVYRLMRLFVAWRVPLVPMILSRLIRHLYGAEIHWNTRIAPGVSIVHGVGLVLSHGAEVGEGCILFHNVTLGENRDSRTGVIGAPRLGRGVHVGPGATLLGPIEIGDASKIAASVVVMRSVPRGSLVAPPEPVVTARHPGPVPTAPQLLQQAV
;
A
#
# COMPACT_ATOMS: atom_id res chain seq x y z
N TYR A 1 17.02 -4.52 10.33
CA TYR A 1 16.80 -3.95 11.66
C TYR A 1 17.20 -5.00 12.67
N GLY A 2 18.34 -4.78 13.37
CA GLY A 2 18.87 -5.68 14.39
C GLY A 2 17.90 -5.81 15.56
N GLY A 3 17.94 -6.98 16.22
CA GLY A 3 17.07 -7.41 17.32
C GLY A 3 17.21 -6.60 18.61
N GLU A 4 16.92 -5.30 18.57
CA GLU A 4 16.71 -4.49 19.76
C GLU A 4 15.38 -4.85 20.39
N THR A 5 15.39 -5.22 21.66
CA THR A 5 14.20 -5.36 22.50
C THR A 5 13.43 -4.05 22.47
N ILE A 6 12.31 -4.03 21.73
CA ILE A 6 11.48 -2.83 21.59
C ILE A 6 10.92 -2.50 22.98
N SER A 7 11.33 -1.37 23.55
CA SER A 7 10.83 -0.88 24.83
C SER A 7 9.31 -0.62 24.73
N ARG A 8 8.56 -0.98 25.79
CA ARG A 8 7.11 -0.69 25.89
C ARG A 8 6.79 0.78 25.63
N MET A 9 7.68 1.69 26.06
CA MET A 9 7.57 3.13 25.81
C MET A 9 7.64 3.43 24.31
N ARG A 10 8.51 2.76 23.55
CA ARG A 10 8.63 2.96 22.10
C ARG A 10 7.38 2.50 21.36
N ILE A 11 6.75 1.41 21.81
CA ILE A 11 5.47 0.95 21.24
C ILE A 11 4.38 2.01 21.45
N LEU A 12 4.30 2.60 22.64
CA LEU A 12 3.32 3.66 22.94
C LEU A 12 3.56 4.91 22.09
N VAL A 13 4.82 5.32 21.94
CA VAL A 13 5.18 6.46 21.08
C VAL A 13 4.81 6.16 19.62
N ASP A 14 5.14 4.97 19.10
CA ASP A 14 4.83 4.58 17.74
C ASP A 14 3.31 4.47 17.50
N LEU A 15 2.54 4.05 18.50
CA LEU A 15 1.07 4.00 18.43
C LEU A 15 0.45 5.40 18.30
N VAL A 16 1.06 6.42 18.88
CA VAL A 16 0.58 7.80 18.78
C VAL A 16 1.13 8.50 17.54
N ALA A 17 2.41 8.28 17.20
CA ALA A 17 3.12 9.06 16.20
C ALA A 17 3.02 8.49 14.77
N LYS A 18 2.82 7.16 14.61
CA LYS A 18 2.89 6.50 13.31
C LYS A 18 1.54 5.99 12.84
N VAL A 19 0.96 6.66 11.84
CA VAL A 19 -0.34 6.29 11.23
C VAL A 19 -0.36 4.83 10.77
N GLY A 20 0.67 4.35 10.10
CA GLY A 20 0.73 2.96 9.63
C GLY A 20 0.71 1.95 10.78
N PHE A 21 1.32 2.27 11.92
CA PHE A 21 1.27 1.43 13.12
C PHE A 21 -0.14 1.42 13.73
N GLN A 22 -0.82 2.57 13.77
CA GLN A 22 -2.22 2.68 14.24
C GLN A 22 -3.15 1.82 13.36
N MET A 23 -3.00 1.92 12.03
CA MET A 23 -3.78 1.13 11.08
C MET A 23 -3.58 -0.37 11.27
N LEU A 24 -2.34 -0.82 11.47
CA LEU A 24 -2.03 -2.22 11.75
C LEU A 24 -2.57 -2.68 13.10
N ALA A 25 -2.53 -1.83 14.14
CA ALA A 25 -3.12 -2.14 15.45
C ALA A 25 -4.65 -2.33 15.34
N VAL A 26 -5.35 -1.43 14.64
CA VAL A 26 -6.79 -1.55 14.38
C VAL A 26 -7.07 -2.81 13.54
N TYR A 27 -6.26 -3.09 12.51
CA TYR A 27 -6.39 -4.32 11.72
C TYR A 27 -6.23 -5.58 12.59
N ARG A 28 -5.24 -5.64 13.49
CA ARG A 28 -5.09 -6.78 14.43
C ARG A 28 -6.32 -6.94 15.32
N LEU A 29 -6.89 -5.85 15.79
CA LEU A 29 -8.13 -5.86 16.55
C LEU A 29 -9.29 -6.38 15.70
N MET A 30 -9.44 -5.95 14.44
CA MET A 30 -10.44 -6.52 13.52
C MET A 30 -10.30 -8.04 13.41
N ARG A 31 -9.08 -8.56 13.29
CA ARG A 31 -8.82 -10.00 13.17
C ARG A 31 -9.23 -10.79 14.42
N LEU A 32 -9.09 -10.21 15.61
CA LEU A 32 -9.60 -10.83 16.85
C LEU A 32 -11.12 -10.96 16.82
N PHE A 33 -11.84 -9.91 16.44
CA PHE A 33 -13.31 -9.96 16.34
C PHE A 33 -13.80 -10.89 15.24
N VAL A 34 -13.08 -11.00 14.13
CA VAL A 34 -13.36 -12.02 13.11
C VAL A 34 -13.23 -13.42 13.69
N ALA A 35 -12.16 -13.69 14.46
CA ALA A 35 -11.95 -14.98 15.12
C ALA A 35 -13.07 -15.30 16.15
N TRP A 36 -13.57 -14.29 16.84
CA TRP A 36 -14.68 -14.41 17.80
C TRP A 36 -16.06 -14.42 17.12
N ARG A 37 -16.12 -14.40 15.79
CA ARG A 37 -17.36 -14.39 14.99
C ARG A 37 -18.31 -13.23 15.32
N VAL A 38 -17.76 -12.06 15.64
CA VAL A 38 -18.52 -10.81 15.86
C VAL A 38 -18.50 -9.99 14.56
N PRO A 39 -19.53 -10.10 13.70
CA PRO A 39 -19.42 -9.61 12.30
C PRO A 39 -19.41 -8.09 12.15
N LEU A 40 -20.11 -7.37 13.02
CA LEU A 40 -20.29 -5.91 12.86
C LEU A 40 -19.04 -5.12 13.25
N VAL A 41 -18.27 -5.58 14.25
CA VAL A 41 -17.13 -4.84 14.77
C VAL A 41 -16.01 -4.69 13.72
N PRO A 42 -15.57 -5.74 13.00
CA PRO A 42 -14.58 -5.60 11.93
C PRO A 42 -15.02 -4.62 10.84
N MET A 43 -16.30 -4.63 10.49
CA MET A 43 -16.86 -3.72 9.48
C MET A 43 -16.78 -2.26 9.96
N ILE A 44 -17.16 -1.97 11.20
CA ILE A 44 -17.09 -0.63 11.79
C ILE A 44 -15.63 -0.15 11.85
N LEU A 45 -14.71 -1.01 12.32
CA LEU A 45 -13.29 -0.68 12.42
C LEU A 45 -12.66 -0.42 11.04
N SER A 46 -13.01 -1.19 10.02
CA SER A 46 -12.56 -0.96 8.64
C SER A 46 -13.06 0.40 8.11
N ARG A 47 -14.31 0.76 8.39
CA ARG A 47 -14.85 2.08 8.06
C ARG A 47 -14.16 3.20 8.83
N LEU A 48 -13.82 2.98 10.09
CA LEU A 48 -13.07 3.95 10.91
C LEU A 48 -11.70 4.23 10.30
N ILE A 49 -10.96 3.20 9.87
CA ILE A 49 -9.69 3.36 9.14
C ILE A 49 -9.90 4.25 7.91
N ARG A 50 -10.96 4.00 7.13
CA ARG A 50 -11.25 4.78 5.92
C ARG A 50 -11.50 6.26 6.23
N HIS A 51 -12.27 6.57 7.26
CA HIS A 51 -12.59 7.95 7.60
C HIS A 51 -11.42 8.70 8.26
N LEU A 52 -10.65 8.04 9.12
CA LEU A 52 -9.55 8.69 9.84
C LEU A 52 -8.27 8.83 9.00
N TYR A 53 -7.98 7.85 8.14
CA TYR A 53 -6.68 7.77 7.45
C TYR A 53 -6.81 7.82 5.93
N GLY A 54 -8.03 7.90 5.37
CA GLY A 54 -8.21 7.83 3.92
C GLY A 54 -7.69 6.53 3.30
N ALA A 55 -7.71 5.43 4.06
CA ALA A 55 -7.18 4.13 3.64
C ALA A 55 -8.22 3.04 3.82
N GLU A 56 -8.12 1.98 3.05
CA GLU A 56 -9.03 0.84 3.15
C GLU A 56 -8.26 -0.45 3.39
N ILE A 57 -8.50 -1.08 4.54
CA ILE A 57 -8.04 -2.43 4.84
C ILE A 57 -9.26 -3.31 5.06
N HIS A 58 -9.48 -4.27 4.15
CA HIS A 58 -10.57 -5.21 4.30
C HIS A 58 -10.25 -6.20 5.43
N TRP A 59 -11.23 -6.53 6.26
CA TRP A 59 -11.03 -7.41 7.43
C TRP A 59 -10.62 -8.85 7.08
N ASN A 60 -10.87 -9.30 5.84
CA ASN A 60 -10.43 -10.61 5.35
C ASN A 60 -9.06 -10.59 4.67
N THR A 61 -8.45 -9.42 4.47
CA THR A 61 -7.04 -9.31 4.06
C THR A 61 -6.17 -10.10 5.04
N ARG A 62 -5.13 -10.75 4.55
CA ARG A 62 -4.14 -11.45 5.39
C ARG A 62 -2.84 -10.66 5.42
N ILE A 63 -2.51 -10.09 6.57
CA ILE A 63 -1.25 -9.36 6.78
C ILE A 63 -0.42 -10.12 7.80
N ALA A 64 0.73 -10.63 7.40
CA ALA A 64 1.68 -11.35 8.24
C ALA A 64 2.32 -10.43 9.30
N PRO A 65 3.04 -10.98 10.30
CA PRO A 65 3.84 -10.19 11.22
C PRO A 65 4.96 -9.40 10.53
N GLY A 66 5.48 -8.37 11.19
CA GLY A 66 6.62 -7.58 10.72
C GLY A 66 6.34 -6.66 9.52
N VAL A 67 5.11 -6.61 9.01
CA VAL A 67 4.73 -5.69 7.93
C VAL A 67 4.77 -4.26 8.42
N SER A 68 5.32 -3.36 7.60
CA SER A 68 5.36 -1.92 7.85
C SER A 68 4.51 -1.18 6.82
N ILE A 69 3.65 -0.27 7.29
CA ILE A 69 2.92 0.69 6.45
C ILE A 69 3.58 2.06 6.63
N VAL A 70 4.08 2.62 5.54
CA VAL A 70 4.75 3.93 5.54
C VAL A 70 3.79 4.98 4.99
N HIS A 71 3.45 5.96 5.82
CA HIS A 71 2.47 7.04 5.58
C HIS A 71 1.00 6.58 5.47
N GLY A 72 0.69 5.48 4.87
CA GLY A 72 -0.60 4.78 4.84
C GLY A 72 -1.79 5.45 4.14
N VAL A 73 -1.77 6.75 3.89
CA VAL A 73 -2.88 7.46 3.22
C VAL A 73 -3.10 6.90 1.81
N GLY A 74 -4.36 6.67 1.43
CA GLY A 74 -4.71 6.10 0.13
C GLY A 74 -4.35 4.62 -0.06
N LEU A 75 -3.89 3.92 0.99
CA LEU A 75 -3.63 2.48 0.93
C LEU A 75 -4.94 1.72 0.77
N VAL A 76 -5.00 0.80 -0.21
CA VAL A 76 -6.15 -0.09 -0.42
C VAL A 76 -5.69 -1.54 -0.42
N LEU A 77 -6.18 -2.31 0.55
CA LEU A 77 -5.97 -3.76 0.62
C LEU A 77 -7.32 -4.47 0.51
N SER A 78 -7.59 -5.06 -0.65
CA SER A 78 -8.88 -5.69 -0.97
C SER A 78 -9.07 -7.03 -0.24
N HIS A 79 -10.31 -7.51 -0.29
CA HIS A 79 -10.66 -8.86 0.12
C HIS A 79 -9.76 -9.90 -0.57
N GLY A 80 -9.20 -10.82 0.21
CA GLY A 80 -8.35 -11.89 -0.32
C GLY A 80 -6.90 -11.49 -0.62
N ALA A 81 -6.52 -10.22 -0.50
CA ALA A 81 -5.12 -9.83 -0.60
C ALA A 81 -4.29 -10.44 0.55
N GLU A 82 -3.07 -10.88 0.23
CA GLU A 82 -2.16 -11.48 1.19
C GLU A 82 -0.82 -10.72 1.19
N VAL A 83 -0.36 -10.32 2.37
CA VAL A 83 0.90 -9.59 2.56
C VAL A 83 1.82 -10.43 3.45
N GLY A 84 2.93 -10.88 2.88
CA GLY A 84 3.92 -11.72 3.54
C GLY A 84 4.69 -10.98 4.64
N GLU A 85 5.44 -11.75 5.42
CA GLU A 85 6.22 -11.26 6.55
C GLU A 85 7.27 -10.22 6.12
N GLY A 86 7.43 -9.15 6.91
CA GLY A 86 8.46 -8.14 6.69
C GLY A 86 8.26 -7.25 5.46
N CYS A 87 7.09 -7.30 4.81
CA CYS A 87 6.79 -6.41 3.69
C CYS A 87 6.72 -4.95 4.11
N ILE A 88 7.05 -4.06 3.17
CA ILE A 88 6.93 -2.61 3.34
C ILE A 88 5.95 -2.09 2.29
N LEU A 89 4.87 -1.46 2.73
CA LEU A 89 3.87 -0.83 1.87
C LEU A 89 3.86 0.69 2.08
N PHE A 90 3.91 1.44 1.01
CA PHE A 90 3.84 2.89 1.06
C PHE A 90 2.41 3.42 0.86
N HIS A 91 2.25 4.74 0.92
CA HIS A 91 0.98 5.42 0.66
C HIS A 91 0.50 5.19 -0.79
N ASN A 92 -0.81 5.31 -1.01
CA ASN A 92 -1.47 5.12 -2.31
C ASN A 92 -1.17 3.76 -2.97
N VAL A 93 -0.69 2.76 -2.23
CA VAL A 93 -0.54 1.40 -2.75
C VAL A 93 -1.91 0.74 -2.82
N THR A 94 -2.19 0.05 -3.93
CA THR A 94 -3.40 -0.74 -4.11
C THR A 94 -3.06 -2.20 -4.33
N LEU A 95 -3.56 -3.08 -3.47
CA LEU A 95 -3.65 -4.53 -3.72
C LEU A 95 -5.11 -4.85 -4.03
N GLY A 96 -5.46 -4.80 -5.32
CA GLY A 96 -6.84 -4.86 -5.79
C GLY A 96 -7.25 -6.23 -6.32
N GLU A 97 -8.49 -6.65 -6.01
CA GLU A 97 -9.10 -7.79 -6.68
C GLU A 97 -9.40 -7.43 -8.13
N ASN A 98 -9.10 -8.35 -9.04
CA ASN A 98 -9.39 -8.20 -10.46
C ASN A 98 -9.54 -9.58 -11.12
N ARG A 99 -10.13 -9.58 -12.32
CA ARG A 99 -10.22 -10.77 -13.18
C ARG A 99 -8.97 -10.86 -14.06
N ASP A 100 -8.29 -11.99 -14.02
CA ASP A 100 -7.24 -12.31 -15.01
C ASP A 100 -7.90 -12.51 -16.40
N SER A 101 -7.49 -11.71 -17.37
CA SER A 101 -8.07 -11.73 -18.72
C SER A 101 -7.81 -13.01 -19.50
N ARG A 102 -6.78 -13.80 -19.13
CA ARG A 102 -6.38 -15.04 -19.81
C ARG A 102 -7.07 -16.25 -19.21
N THR A 103 -7.19 -16.29 -17.87
CA THR A 103 -7.73 -17.46 -17.15
C THR A 103 -9.18 -17.27 -16.71
N GLY A 104 -9.68 -16.03 -16.69
CA GLY A 104 -10.99 -15.68 -16.17
C GLY A 104 -11.08 -15.74 -14.64
N VAL A 105 -10.03 -16.11 -13.93
CA VAL A 105 -9.99 -16.23 -12.47
C VAL A 105 -10.06 -14.83 -11.84
N ILE A 106 -10.92 -14.66 -10.85
CA ILE A 106 -11.00 -13.46 -10.01
C ILE A 106 -10.19 -13.71 -8.75
N GLY A 107 -9.34 -12.76 -8.36
CA GLY A 107 -8.56 -12.87 -7.15
C GLY A 107 -7.78 -11.60 -6.85
N ALA A 108 -7.07 -11.61 -5.76
CA ALA A 108 -6.27 -10.50 -5.27
C ALA A 108 -4.78 -10.88 -5.17
N PRO A 109 -3.87 -9.90 -5.14
CA PRO A 109 -2.44 -10.15 -5.10
C PRO A 109 -1.99 -10.84 -3.81
N ARG A 110 -0.96 -11.70 -3.96
CA ARG A 110 -0.22 -12.32 -2.86
C ARG A 110 1.21 -11.85 -2.89
N LEU A 111 1.66 -11.19 -1.83
CA LEU A 111 3.03 -10.77 -1.65
C LEU A 111 3.79 -11.82 -0.84
N GLY A 112 4.95 -12.25 -1.33
CA GLY A 112 5.91 -13.05 -0.60
C GLY A 112 6.53 -12.27 0.58
N ARG A 113 7.57 -12.83 1.19
CA ARG A 113 8.27 -12.22 2.33
C ARG A 113 9.19 -11.09 1.88
N GLY A 114 9.26 -10.01 2.67
CA GLY A 114 10.20 -8.91 2.45
C GLY A 114 9.97 -8.13 1.16
N VAL A 115 8.76 -8.20 0.60
CA VAL A 115 8.42 -7.43 -0.61
C VAL A 115 8.28 -5.96 -0.26
N HIS A 116 8.86 -5.11 -1.10
CA HIS A 116 8.81 -3.66 -0.97
C HIS A 116 7.94 -3.08 -2.08
N VAL A 117 6.84 -2.43 -1.72
CA VAL A 117 5.90 -1.83 -2.67
C VAL A 117 5.93 -0.32 -2.55
N GLY A 118 6.50 0.34 -3.55
CA GLY A 118 6.69 1.79 -3.59
C GLY A 118 5.38 2.58 -3.70
N PRO A 119 5.43 3.89 -3.41
CA PRO A 119 4.24 4.74 -3.35
C PRO A 119 3.47 4.77 -4.68
N GLY A 120 2.15 4.71 -4.60
CA GLY A 120 1.27 4.76 -5.75
C GLY A 120 1.28 3.50 -6.64
N ALA A 121 2.01 2.44 -6.27
CA ALA A 121 2.00 1.21 -7.04
C ALA A 121 0.65 0.49 -6.92
N THR A 122 0.17 -0.06 -8.04
CA THR A 122 -1.13 -0.75 -8.15
C THR A 122 -0.91 -2.18 -8.63
N LEU A 123 -1.23 -3.14 -7.78
CA LEU A 123 -1.13 -4.56 -8.06
C LEU A 123 -2.54 -5.14 -8.17
N LEU A 124 -2.86 -5.79 -9.28
CA LEU A 124 -4.24 -6.22 -9.56
C LEU A 124 -4.32 -7.69 -9.97
N GLY A 125 -5.32 -8.36 -9.43
CA GLY A 125 -5.69 -9.72 -9.83
C GLY A 125 -4.97 -10.82 -9.06
N PRO A 126 -5.18 -12.10 -9.45
CA PRO A 126 -4.62 -13.28 -8.79
C PRO A 126 -3.14 -13.47 -9.14
N ILE A 127 -2.31 -12.50 -8.79
CA ILE A 127 -0.87 -12.48 -9.07
C ILE A 127 -0.06 -12.77 -7.82
N GLU A 128 1.14 -13.33 -8.01
CA GLU A 128 2.10 -13.59 -6.94
C GLU A 128 3.34 -12.73 -7.14
N ILE A 129 3.74 -12.02 -6.10
CA ILE A 129 4.99 -11.25 -6.06
C ILE A 129 5.97 -12.04 -5.19
N GLY A 130 7.02 -12.57 -5.82
CA GLY A 130 8.00 -13.41 -5.13
C GLY A 130 8.79 -12.68 -4.05
N ASP A 131 9.31 -13.45 -3.08
CA ASP A 131 10.06 -12.96 -1.92
C ASP A 131 11.14 -11.94 -2.30
N ALA A 132 11.36 -10.94 -1.46
CA ALA A 132 12.39 -9.91 -1.58
C ALA A 132 12.34 -9.08 -2.88
N SER A 133 11.21 -9.11 -3.61
CA SER A 133 11.02 -8.28 -4.79
C SER A 133 10.71 -6.83 -4.42
N LYS A 134 11.06 -5.92 -5.33
CA LYS A 134 10.81 -4.49 -5.18
C LYS A 134 9.94 -4.01 -6.34
N ILE A 135 8.84 -3.37 -6.01
CA ILE A 135 7.95 -2.69 -6.96
C ILE A 135 8.19 -1.20 -6.80
N ALA A 136 8.64 -0.55 -7.87
CA ALA A 136 8.91 0.89 -7.86
C ALA A 136 7.61 1.71 -7.72
N ALA A 137 7.77 3.01 -7.49
CA ALA A 137 6.64 3.93 -7.38
C ALA A 137 5.81 4.00 -8.67
N SER A 138 4.49 4.14 -8.51
CA SER A 138 3.51 4.37 -9.60
C SER A 138 3.48 3.29 -10.69
N VAL A 139 3.95 2.08 -10.40
CA VAL A 139 3.91 0.95 -11.35
C VAL A 139 2.58 0.21 -11.23
N VAL A 140 2.00 -0.17 -12.36
CA VAL A 140 0.85 -1.07 -12.42
C VAL A 140 1.34 -2.49 -12.74
N VAL A 141 1.04 -3.45 -11.85
CA VAL A 141 1.45 -4.84 -11.97
C VAL A 141 0.21 -5.74 -12.09
N MET A 142 0.10 -6.45 -13.21
CA MET A 142 -1.02 -7.36 -13.51
C MET A 142 -0.51 -8.77 -13.90
N ARG A 143 0.74 -9.08 -13.57
CA ARG A 143 1.37 -10.40 -13.81
C ARG A 143 2.23 -10.77 -12.62
N SER A 144 2.36 -12.05 -12.36
CA SER A 144 3.24 -12.56 -11.30
C SER A 144 4.70 -12.18 -11.57
N VAL A 145 5.41 -11.91 -10.48
CA VAL A 145 6.80 -11.41 -10.47
C VAL A 145 7.67 -12.43 -9.72
N PRO A 146 8.75 -12.95 -10.32
CA PRO A 146 9.66 -13.87 -9.65
C PRO A 146 10.31 -13.23 -8.41
N ARG A 147 10.82 -14.08 -7.50
CA ARG A 147 11.55 -13.63 -6.32
C ARG A 147 12.76 -12.76 -6.68
N GLY A 148 13.06 -11.78 -5.84
CA GLY A 148 14.25 -10.93 -5.96
C GLY A 148 14.24 -9.98 -7.16
N SER A 149 13.08 -9.79 -7.79
CA SER A 149 12.94 -8.94 -8.98
C SER A 149 12.75 -7.47 -8.61
N LEU A 150 13.19 -6.58 -9.51
CA LEU A 150 12.82 -5.18 -9.52
C LEU A 150 11.83 -4.92 -10.67
N VAL A 151 10.65 -4.40 -10.35
CA VAL A 151 9.69 -3.92 -11.34
C VAL A 151 9.69 -2.40 -11.29
N ALA A 152 10.09 -1.76 -12.39
CA ALA A 152 10.20 -0.32 -12.51
C ALA A 152 9.48 0.18 -13.78
N PRO A 153 9.00 1.43 -13.80
CA PRO A 153 8.48 2.04 -15.02
C PRO A 153 9.62 2.29 -16.01
N PRO A 154 9.34 2.49 -17.30
CA PRO A 154 10.33 2.95 -18.26
C PRO A 154 10.83 4.33 -17.84
N GLU A 155 12.08 4.65 -18.23
CA GLU A 155 12.62 5.99 -18.00
C GLU A 155 11.76 7.05 -18.69
N PRO A 156 11.51 8.21 -18.05
CA PRO A 156 10.73 9.27 -18.65
C PRO A 156 11.46 9.85 -19.86
N VAL A 157 10.75 10.08 -20.95
CA VAL A 157 11.28 10.82 -22.10
C VAL A 157 11.27 12.31 -21.77
N VAL A 158 12.46 12.89 -21.70
CA VAL A 158 12.63 14.35 -21.49
C VAL A 158 12.80 15.03 -22.84
N THR A 159 11.80 15.81 -23.23
CA THR A 159 11.89 16.64 -24.45
C THR A 159 12.15 18.08 -24.04
N ALA A 160 13.30 18.60 -24.43
CA ALA A 160 13.59 20.03 -24.26
C ALA A 160 12.60 20.83 -25.12
N ARG A 161 11.76 21.61 -24.49
CA ARG A 161 11.03 22.67 -25.19
C ARG A 161 11.91 23.88 -25.18
N HIS A 162 12.07 24.56 -26.36
CA HIS A 162 12.68 25.87 -26.34
C HIS A 162 11.91 26.75 -25.37
N PRO A 163 12.53 27.24 -24.29
CA PRO A 163 11.84 28.14 -23.39
C PRO A 163 11.55 29.41 -24.17
N GLY A 164 10.28 29.65 -24.47
CA GLY A 164 9.87 31.02 -24.78
C GLY A 164 10.26 31.92 -23.61
N PRO A 165 10.32 33.24 -23.81
CA PRO A 165 10.67 34.16 -22.74
C PRO A 165 9.80 33.85 -21.49
N VAL A 166 10.46 33.67 -20.35
CA VAL A 166 9.77 33.39 -19.09
C VAL A 166 8.85 34.59 -18.82
N PRO A 167 7.51 34.40 -18.70
CA PRO A 167 6.59 35.49 -18.44
C PRO A 167 6.99 36.21 -17.16
N THR A 168 7.08 37.50 -17.16
CA THR A 168 7.31 38.30 -15.97
C THR A 168 6.09 38.24 -15.02
N ALA A 169 6.28 38.48 -13.73
CA ALA A 169 5.19 38.45 -12.74
C ALA A 169 3.93 39.27 -13.15
N PRO A 170 4.04 40.46 -13.77
CA PRO A 170 2.89 41.19 -14.30
C PRO A 170 2.12 40.46 -15.40
N GLN A 171 2.82 39.72 -16.27
CA GLN A 171 2.18 38.95 -17.37
C GLN A 171 1.44 37.72 -16.87
N LEU A 172 1.92 37.05 -15.80
CA LEU A 172 1.23 35.92 -15.15
C LEU A 172 -0.05 36.38 -14.46
N LEU A 173 -0.07 37.57 -13.86
CA LEU A 173 -1.27 38.12 -13.20
C LEU A 173 -2.37 38.52 -14.21
N GLN A 174 -2.01 38.90 -15.44
CA GLN A 174 -2.98 39.22 -16.49
C GLN A 174 -3.63 37.99 -17.13
N GLN A 175 -3.04 36.78 -17.02
CA GLN A 175 -3.57 35.55 -17.55
C GLN A 175 -4.49 34.81 -16.54
N ALA A 176 -4.58 35.30 -15.32
CA ALA A 176 -5.37 34.69 -14.22
C ALA A 176 -6.74 35.38 -13.99
N VAL A 177 -7.15 36.32 -14.87
CA VAL A 177 -8.44 37.04 -14.81
C VAL A 177 -9.42 36.55 -15.87
#